data_96b358c9cc9197a98cc17d0aecaac507
#
_entry.id   96b358c9cc9197a98cc17d0aecaac507
#
_cell.length_a   1.000
_cell.length_b   1.000
_cell.length_c   1.000
_cell.angle_alpha   90.00
_cell.angle_beta   90.00
_cell.angle_gamma   90.00
#
_symmetry.space_group_name_H-M   'P 1'
#
loop_
_entity.id
_entity.type
_entity.pdbx_description
1 polymer ?
#
loop_
_entity_poly.entity_id
_entity_poly.type
_entity_poly.pdbx_seq_one_letter_code
_entity_poly.pdbx_strand_id
1 'polypeptide(L)'
;MNIQIRERPEAASSTGIKTAIADCDIHPARATKDELYPYLAKRWHAHLETFGIQAYQGMMEGPPYPKAQPNASRRDAYPPEGGPQGSSLSFMQKQHLDPNNVALGVLNPLATGQGLRNQDLAGAVCAAINDWQIEKWTSKDSRLKGSVVVANEDGASAAAEIRKRAGDSNFVQVLLLSRNVEP
;
A
#
# COMPACT_ATOMS: atom_id res chain seq x y z
N MET A 1 10.19 39.81 30.38
CA MET A 1 9.67 38.52 30.87
C MET A 1 10.44 37.41 30.17
N ASN A 2 11.47 36.87 30.81
CA ASN A 2 12.32 35.83 30.20
C ASN A 2 11.67 34.47 30.43
N ILE A 3 11.22 33.82 29.36
CA ILE A 3 10.74 32.46 29.41
C ILE A 3 11.97 31.53 29.37
N GLN A 4 12.32 30.95 30.50
CA GLN A 4 13.29 29.85 30.52
C GLN A 4 12.65 28.60 29.95
N ILE A 5 13.10 28.20 28.79
CA ILE A 5 12.76 26.88 28.19
C ILE A 5 13.49 25.83 29.05
N ARG A 6 12.76 25.11 29.88
CA ARG A 6 13.31 23.94 30.58
C ARG A 6 13.64 22.88 29.53
N GLU A 7 14.91 22.57 29.40
CA GLU A 7 15.35 21.40 28.65
C GLU A 7 14.66 20.14 29.20
N ARG A 8 14.03 19.39 28.33
CA ARG A 8 13.45 18.09 28.69
C ARG A 8 14.61 17.16 29.03
N PRO A 9 14.62 16.51 30.23
CA PRO A 9 15.67 15.54 30.51
C PRO A 9 15.67 14.46 29.41
N GLU A 10 16.85 14.15 28.89
CA GLU A 10 17.05 13.02 27.98
C GLU A 10 16.45 11.78 28.64
N ALA A 11 15.53 11.14 27.93
CA ALA A 11 14.93 9.90 28.40
C ALA A 11 16.06 8.88 28.55
N ALA A 12 16.28 8.40 29.77
CA ALA A 12 17.25 7.34 30.05
C ALA A 12 16.99 6.20 29.08
N SER A 13 18.02 5.79 28.33
CA SER A 13 17.96 4.66 27.41
C SER A 13 17.57 3.41 28.21
N SER A 14 16.32 2.99 28.11
CA SER A 14 15.88 1.73 28.70
C SER A 14 16.56 0.60 27.92
N THR A 15 17.47 -0.13 28.57
CA THR A 15 18.07 -1.38 28.08
C THR A 15 17.06 -2.54 28.08
N GLY A 16 15.78 -2.24 28.01
CA GLY A 16 14.71 -3.21 27.94
C GLY A 16 14.66 -3.91 26.57
N ILE A 17 14.45 -5.21 26.57
CA ILE A 17 14.17 -5.97 25.36
C ILE A 17 12.92 -5.36 24.72
N LYS A 18 13.06 -4.79 23.50
CA LYS A 18 11.91 -4.26 22.75
C LYS A 18 10.99 -5.41 22.39
N THR A 19 9.72 -5.32 22.75
CA THR A 19 8.70 -6.28 22.33
C THR A 19 8.61 -6.30 20.81
N ALA A 20 8.52 -7.50 20.24
CA ALA A 20 8.29 -7.65 18.81
C ALA A 20 6.87 -7.20 18.46
N ILE A 21 6.73 -6.42 17.40
CA ILE A 21 5.45 -5.84 16.95
C ILE A 21 5.02 -6.52 15.66
N ALA A 22 3.71 -6.84 15.56
CA ALA A 22 3.04 -7.10 14.29
C ALA A 22 2.27 -5.84 13.90
N ASP A 23 2.70 -5.19 12.80
CA ASP A 23 1.97 -4.08 12.21
C ASP A 23 1.12 -4.61 11.06
N CYS A 24 -0.20 -4.60 11.25
CA CYS A 24 -1.14 -5.19 10.31
C CYS A 24 -1.72 -4.18 9.31
N ASP A 25 -1.18 -2.95 9.24
CA ASP A 25 -1.76 -1.89 8.38
C ASP A 25 -0.70 -0.96 7.77
N ILE A 26 0.22 -1.53 7.02
CA ILE A 26 1.25 -0.77 6.29
C ILE A 26 0.76 -0.47 4.87
N HIS A 27 0.82 0.79 4.45
CA HIS A 27 0.38 1.25 3.14
C HIS A 27 1.56 1.47 2.18
N PRO A 28 1.96 0.47 1.39
CA PRO A 28 2.98 0.67 0.36
C PRO A 28 2.42 1.50 -0.79
N ALA A 29 3.22 2.42 -1.29
CA ALA A 29 2.88 3.26 -2.43
C ALA A 29 3.85 3.05 -3.59
N ARG A 30 3.37 3.27 -4.79
CA ARG A 30 4.24 3.30 -5.99
C ARG A 30 4.97 4.63 -6.06
N ALA A 31 6.25 4.60 -6.38
CA ALA A 31 7.04 5.81 -6.58
C ALA A 31 6.54 6.61 -7.80
N THR A 32 6.12 5.91 -8.86
CA THR A 32 5.52 6.49 -10.07
C THR A 32 4.30 5.69 -10.53
N LYS A 33 3.45 6.31 -11.35
CA LYS A 33 2.30 5.64 -11.96
C LYS A 33 2.69 4.49 -12.88
N ASP A 34 3.86 4.60 -13.52
CA ASP A 34 4.34 3.66 -14.53
C ASP A 34 4.97 2.41 -13.92
N GLU A 35 5.12 2.38 -12.60
CA GLU A 35 5.74 1.27 -11.87
C GLU A 35 4.95 -0.05 -11.99
N LEU A 36 3.67 0.01 -12.39
CA LEU A 36 2.86 -1.16 -12.68
C LEU A 36 2.98 -1.68 -14.12
N TYR A 37 3.51 -0.90 -15.04
CA TYR A 37 3.55 -1.28 -16.46
C TYR A 37 4.25 -2.62 -16.72
N PRO A 38 5.35 -2.98 -16.06
CA PRO A 38 5.98 -4.29 -16.24
C PRO A 38 5.06 -5.49 -15.97
N TYR A 39 4.04 -5.31 -15.14
CA TYR A 39 3.08 -6.35 -14.73
C TYR A 39 1.77 -6.31 -15.49
N LEU A 40 1.58 -5.32 -16.38
CA LEU A 40 0.37 -5.13 -17.17
C LEU A 40 0.60 -5.53 -18.63
N ALA A 41 -0.40 -6.16 -19.25
CA ALA A 41 -0.37 -6.39 -20.68
C ALA A 41 -0.35 -5.05 -21.47
N LYS A 42 0.35 -5.00 -22.60
CA LYS A 42 0.54 -3.77 -23.41
C LYS A 42 -0.76 -3.06 -23.79
N ARG A 43 -1.85 -3.80 -23.98
CA ARG A 43 -3.19 -3.22 -24.25
C ARG A 43 -3.64 -2.27 -23.15
N TRP A 44 -3.28 -2.55 -21.90
CA TRP A 44 -3.64 -1.72 -20.76
C TRP A 44 -2.79 -0.45 -20.67
N HIS A 45 -1.54 -0.47 -21.14
CA HIS A 45 -0.72 0.73 -21.25
C HIS A 45 -1.40 1.75 -22.16
N ALA A 46 -1.73 1.35 -23.40
CA ALA A 46 -2.42 2.22 -24.35
C ALA A 46 -3.80 2.68 -23.84
N HIS A 47 -4.55 1.80 -23.16
CA HIS A 47 -5.82 2.17 -22.55
C HIS A 47 -5.65 3.25 -21.47
N LEU A 48 -4.67 3.07 -20.55
CA LEU A 48 -4.40 4.03 -19.48
C LEU A 48 -3.89 5.37 -20.01
N GLU A 49 -3.08 5.37 -21.06
CA GLU A 49 -2.59 6.59 -21.72
C GLU A 49 -3.72 7.36 -22.42
N THR A 50 -4.68 6.65 -23.03
CA THR A 50 -5.77 7.26 -23.80
C THR A 50 -6.92 7.73 -22.90
N PHE A 51 -7.36 6.90 -21.97
CA PHE A 51 -8.59 7.09 -21.20
C PHE A 51 -8.34 7.37 -19.71
N GLY A 52 -7.12 7.14 -19.24
CA GLY A 52 -6.81 7.23 -17.81
C GLY A 52 -7.55 6.19 -16.96
N ILE A 53 -7.64 6.47 -15.67
CA ILE A 53 -8.38 5.64 -14.72
C ILE A 53 -9.78 6.21 -14.56
N GLN A 54 -10.80 5.37 -14.88
CA GLN A 54 -12.21 5.69 -14.68
C GLN A 54 -12.75 4.85 -13.52
N ALA A 55 -13.10 5.50 -12.41
CA ALA A 55 -13.62 4.85 -11.22
C ALA A 55 -15.11 5.15 -11.03
N TYR A 56 -15.81 4.30 -10.28
CA TYR A 56 -17.17 4.60 -9.80
C TYR A 56 -17.12 5.78 -8.82
N GLN A 57 -18.22 6.56 -8.85
CA GLN A 57 -18.41 7.67 -7.93
C GLN A 57 -18.48 7.21 -6.46
N GLY A 58 -18.28 8.12 -5.54
CA GLY A 58 -18.36 7.88 -4.10
C GLY A 58 -17.03 8.18 -3.41
N MET A 59 -16.44 7.24 -2.69
CA MET A 59 -15.17 7.50 -1.99
C MET A 59 -14.02 7.84 -2.92
N MET A 60 -14.14 7.52 -4.20
CA MET A 60 -13.15 7.87 -5.23
C MET A 60 -13.31 9.28 -5.77
N GLU A 61 -14.43 9.95 -5.48
CA GLU A 61 -14.64 11.37 -5.81
C GLU A 61 -14.25 12.27 -4.64
N GLY A 62 -13.55 13.33 -4.97
CA GLY A 62 -13.05 14.29 -3.99
C GLY A 62 -11.62 13.96 -3.55
N PRO A 63 -11.15 14.62 -2.49
CA PRO A 63 -9.79 14.42 -2.01
C PRO A 63 -9.57 12.96 -1.59
N PRO A 64 -8.36 12.39 -1.86
CA PRO A 64 -8.02 11.05 -1.41
C PRO A 64 -8.17 10.93 0.12
N TYR A 65 -8.30 9.69 0.59
CA TYR A 65 -8.35 9.46 2.03
C TYR A 65 -7.03 9.87 2.73
N PRO A 66 -7.12 10.53 3.87
CA PRO A 66 -8.31 11.03 4.54
C PRO A 66 -8.91 12.24 3.82
N LYS A 67 -10.22 12.20 3.58
CA LYS A 67 -10.95 13.22 2.77
C LYS A 67 -10.79 14.65 3.26
N ALA A 68 -10.64 14.84 4.57
CA ALA A 68 -10.52 16.16 5.18
C ALA A 68 -9.15 16.80 4.94
N GLN A 69 -8.13 16.01 4.64
CA GLN A 69 -6.76 16.46 4.48
C GLN A 69 -6.06 15.62 3.41
N PRO A 70 -6.17 15.98 2.14
CA PRO A 70 -5.38 15.38 1.08
C PRO A 70 -3.89 15.47 1.44
N ASN A 71 -3.17 14.38 1.29
CA ASN A 71 -1.75 14.30 1.69
C ASN A 71 -1.50 14.54 3.19
N ALA A 72 -2.40 14.09 4.05
CA ALA A 72 -2.30 14.23 5.52
C ALA A 72 -1.22 13.33 6.16
N SER A 73 -0.14 13.08 5.47
CA SER A 73 1.00 12.36 6.02
C SER A 73 1.96 13.33 6.72
N ARG A 74 2.67 12.82 7.71
CA ARG A 74 3.75 13.56 8.37
C ARG A 74 4.81 13.92 7.32
N ARG A 75 5.45 15.08 7.47
CA ARG A 75 6.51 15.51 6.55
C ARG A 75 7.69 14.55 6.51
N ASP A 76 8.01 13.94 7.63
CA ASP A 76 9.09 12.97 7.76
C ASP A 76 8.73 11.56 7.24
N ALA A 77 7.52 11.34 6.75
CA ALA A 77 7.12 10.10 6.08
C ALA A 77 7.50 10.07 4.57
N TYR A 78 7.90 11.21 4.02
CA TYR A 78 8.34 11.27 2.62
C TYR A 78 9.79 10.85 2.50
N PRO A 79 10.13 9.92 1.56
CA PRO A 79 11.49 9.50 1.35
C PRO A 79 12.40 10.67 0.96
N PRO A 80 13.62 10.77 1.53
CA PRO A 80 14.56 11.85 1.19
C PRO A 80 14.96 11.87 -0.29
N GLU A 81 14.94 10.72 -0.94
CA GLU A 81 15.21 10.55 -2.36
C GLU A 81 14.06 10.98 -3.27
N GLY A 82 12.93 11.34 -2.69
CA GLY A 82 11.71 11.73 -3.42
C GLY A 82 10.69 10.62 -3.53
N GLY A 83 9.52 10.95 -4.07
CA GLY A 83 8.37 10.05 -4.17
C GLY A 83 7.35 10.26 -3.05
N PRO A 84 6.19 9.59 -3.13
CA PRO A 84 5.17 9.67 -2.10
C PRO A 84 5.58 8.89 -0.85
N GLN A 85 4.92 9.16 0.27
CA GLN A 85 5.06 8.39 1.49
C GLN A 85 4.75 6.90 1.23
N GLY A 86 5.51 6.02 1.86
CA GLY A 86 5.37 4.57 1.67
C GLY A 86 5.92 4.02 0.35
N SER A 87 6.66 4.81 -0.46
CA SER A 87 7.19 4.36 -1.76
C SER A 87 8.62 3.80 -1.70
N SER A 88 9.30 3.93 -0.57
CA SER A 88 10.69 3.47 -0.41
C SER A 88 10.79 2.40 0.68
N LEU A 89 11.17 1.19 0.29
CA LEU A 89 11.38 0.09 1.25
C LEU A 89 12.53 0.41 2.21
N SER A 90 13.65 0.89 1.70
CA SER A 90 14.82 1.21 2.54
C SER A 90 14.52 2.30 3.56
N PHE A 91 13.71 3.28 3.17
CA PHE A 91 13.26 4.33 4.09
C PHE A 91 12.26 3.78 5.12
N MET A 92 11.32 2.92 4.72
CA MET A 92 10.40 2.24 5.64
C MET A 92 11.15 1.37 6.65
N GLN A 93 12.16 0.62 6.22
CA GLN A 93 13.01 -0.15 7.12
C GLN A 93 13.66 0.76 8.17
N LYS A 94 14.35 1.79 7.73
CA LYS A 94 15.09 2.73 8.60
C LYS A 94 14.18 3.53 9.53
N GLN A 95 13.01 3.98 9.05
CA GLN A 95 12.14 4.89 9.80
C GLN A 95 11.14 4.14 10.69
N HIS A 96 10.68 2.96 10.26
CA HIS A 96 9.55 2.28 10.88
C HIS A 96 9.89 0.86 11.36
N LEU A 97 10.31 -0.03 10.46
CA LEU A 97 10.44 -1.44 10.80
C LEU A 97 11.53 -1.70 11.86
N ASP A 98 12.72 -1.15 11.65
CA ASP A 98 13.86 -1.40 12.53
C ASP A 98 13.73 -0.66 13.89
N PRO A 99 13.42 0.65 13.93
CA PRO A 99 13.31 1.37 15.19
C PRO A 99 12.20 0.85 16.10
N ASN A 100 11.13 0.33 15.53
CA ASN A 100 9.97 -0.15 16.27
C ASN A 100 10.00 -1.67 16.52
N ASN A 101 11.07 -2.37 16.12
CA ASN A 101 11.17 -3.83 16.24
C ASN A 101 9.98 -4.56 15.61
N VAL A 102 9.58 -4.14 14.39
CA VAL A 102 8.51 -4.79 13.64
C VAL A 102 8.99 -6.16 13.16
N ALA A 103 8.39 -7.21 13.68
CA ALA A 103 8.69 -8.59 13.32
C ALA A 103 7.81 -9.11 12.18
N LEU A 104 6.63 -8.52 12.02
CA LEU A 104 5.69 -8.80 10.95
C LEU A 104 5.03 -7.49 10.51
N GLY A 105 5.06 -7.18 9.22
CA GLY A 105 4.35 -6.06 8.61
C GLY A 105 3.42 -6.55 7.51
N VAL A 106 2.12 -6.22 7.60
CA VAL A 106 1.14 -6.58 6.58
C VAL A 106 0.87 -5.38 5.66
N LEU A 107 1.11 -5.58 4.37
CA LEU A 107 0.97 -4.54 3.35
C LEU A 107 -0.47 -4.45 2.87
N ASN A 108 -1.06 -3.27 2.96
CA ASN A 108 -2.40 -2.92 2.48
C ASN A 108 -2.31 -1.77 1.46
N PRO A 109 -2.09 -2.04 0.16
CA PRO A 109 -2.05 -1.00 -0.86
C PRO A 109 -3.38 -0.24 -0.93
N LEU A 110 -3.33 1.11 -0.92
CA LEU A 110 -4.54 1.94 -1.01
C LEU A 110 -4.95 2.27 -2.45
N ALA A 111 -3.98 2.38 -3.36
CA ALA A 111 -4.23 2.65 -4.77
C ALA A 111 -4.31 1.34 -5.56
N THR A 112 -5.50 0.78 -5.65
CA THR A 112 -5.77 -0.55 -6.23
C THR A 112 -6.63 -0.46 -7.49
N GLY A 113 -6.93 -1.61 -8.10
CA GLY A 113 -7.90 -1.72 -9.19
C GLY A 113 -9.36 -1.74 -8.72
N GLN A 114 -9.60 -1.84 -7.43
CA GLN A 114 -10.94 -1.89 -6.85
C GLN A 114 -11.71 -0.60 -7.13
N GLY A 115 -12.97 -0.73 -7.51
CA GLY A 115 -13.81 0.42 -7.86
C GLY A 115 -13.59 1.00 -9.25
N LEU A 116 -12.78 0.40 -10.11
CA LEU A 116 -12.67 0.79 -11.51
C LEU A 116 -13.91 0.37 -12.29
N ARG A 117 -14.40 1.23 -13.20
CA ARG A 117 -15.60 0.96 -14.02
C ARG A 117 -15.37 -0.19 -15.00
N ASN A 118 -14.19 -0.29 -15.57
CA ASN A 118 -13.82 -1.40 -16.46
C ASN A 118 -13.33 -2.56 -15.60
N GLN A 119 -14.14 -3.61 -15.47
CA GLN A 119 -13.86 -4.75 -14.60
C GLN A 119 -12.68 -5.59 -15.07
N ASP A 120 -12.46 -5.69 -16.39
CA ASP A 120 -11.27 -6.38 -16.95
C ASP A 120 -9.99 -5.63 -16.57
N LEU A 121 -10.02 -4.29 -16.64
CA LEU A 121 -8.91 -3.46 -16.19
C LEU A 121 -8.74 -3.56 -14.67
N ALA A 122 -9.84 -3.58 -13.91
CA ALA A 122 -9.82 -3.73 -12.46
C ALA A 122 -9.09 -5.01 -12.04
N GLY A 123 -9.46 -6.14 -12.63
CA GLY A 123 -8.81 -7.43 -12.41
C GLY A 123 -7.32 -7.41 -12.79
N ALA A 124 -6.99 -6.85 -13.96
CA ALA A 124 -5.60 -6.74 -14.41
C ALA A 124 -4.74 -5.87 -13.49
N VAL A 125 -5.26 -4.74 -13.03
CA VAL A 125 -4.54 -3.83 -12.10
C VAL A 125 -4.38 -4.50 -10.73
N CYS A 126 -5.39 -5.18 -10.21
CA CYS A 126 -5.27 -5.91 -8.94
C CYS A 126 -4.20 -7.01 -9.02
N ALA A 127 -4.20 -7.80 -10.10
CA ALA A 127 -3.19 -8.82 -10.31
C ALA A 127 -1.77 -8.24 -10.43
N ALA A 128 -1.63 -7.11 -11.16
CA ALA A 128 -0.36 -6.40 -11.29
C ALA A 128 0.16 -5.87 -9.94
N ILE A 129 -0.73 -5.37 -9.07
CA ILE A 129 -0.36 -4.92 -7.73
C ILE A 129 0.10 -6.09 -6.87
N ASN A 130 -0.52 -7.27 -6.99
CA ASN A 130 -0.07 -8.45 -6.26
C ASN A 130 1.34 -8.87 -6.70
N ASP A 131 1.63 -8.89 -8.00
CA ASP A 131 2.98 -9.17 -8.51
C ASP A 131 4.00 -8.09 -8.07
N TRP A 132 3.61 -6.82 -8.09
CA TRP A 132 4.42 -5.70 -7.62
C TRP A 132 4.74 -5.79 -6.12
N GLN A 133 3.77 -6.18 -5.26
CA GLN A 133 4.02 -6.40 -3.84
C GLN A 133 5.09 -7.46 -3.61
N ILE A 134 5.07 -8.55 -4.38
CA ILE A 134 6.10 -9.60 -4.27
C ILE A 134 7.46 -9.03 -4.68
N GLU A 135 7.57 -8.45 -5.87
CA GLU A 135 8.86 -8.04 -6.42
C GLU A 135 9.49 -6.89 -5.65
N LYS A 136 8.70 -5.91 -5.24
CA LYS A 136 9.23 -4.68 -4.62
C LYS A 136 9.35 -4.74 -3.11
N TRP A 137 8.57 -5.61 -2.44
CA TRP A 137 8.43 -5.58 -0.99
C TRP A 137 8.71 -6.93 -0.33
N THR A 138 7.81 -7.90 -0.50
CA THR A 138 7.85 -9.13 0.31
C THR A 138 9.03 -10.04 -0.01
N SER A 139 9.54 -10.04 -1.25
CA SER A 139 10.77 -10.74 -1.61
C SER A 139 12.04 -10.07 -1.13
N LYS A 140 11.97 -8.81 -0.69
CA LYS A 140 13.14 -8.02 -0.25
C LYS A 140 13.27 -7.94 1.27
N ASP A 141 12.18 -8.09 2.00
CA ASP A 141 12.18 -8.13 3.46
C ASP A 141 11.20 -9.21 3.94
N SER A 142 11.71 -10.26 4.55
CA SER A 142 10.93 -11.43 4.99
C SER A 142 9.90 -11.13 6.08
N ARG A 143 10.04 -9.98 6.76
CA ARG A 143 9.07 -9.49 7.74
C ARG A 143 7.78 -9.01 7.08
N LEU A 144 7.85 -8.63 5.79
CA LEU A 144 6.70 -8.09 5.07
C LEU A 144 5.88 -9.21 4.43
N LYS A 145 4.56 -9.07 4.54
CA LYS A 145 3.56 -9.93 3.91
C LYS A 145 2.54 -9.06 3.20
N GLY A 146 2.14 -9.46 2.00
CA GLY A 146 1.14 -8.76 1.22
C GLY A 146 -0.29 -9.14 1.61
N SER A 147 -1.21 -8.26 1.25
CA SER A 147 -2.63 -8.58 1.13
C SER A 147 -2.95 -8.84 -0.34
N VAL A 148 -3.61 -9.95 -0.63
CA VAL A 148 -4.08 -10.22 -2.01
C VAL A 148 -5.16 -9.19 -2.36
N VAL A 149 -4.87 -8.32 -3.31
CA VAL A 149 -5.83 -7.34 -3.83
C VAL A 149 -6.65 -7.98 -4.93
N VAL A 150 -7.96 -7.85 -4.89
CA VAL A 150 -8.89 -8.41 -5.86
C VAL A 150 -9.94 -7.39 -6.30
N ALA A 151 -10.40 -7.46 -7.53
CA ALA A 151 -11.54 -6.68 -8.02
C ALA A 151 -12.83 -7.33 -7.51
N ASN A 152 -13.23 -6.96 -6.28
CA ASN A 152 -14.36 -7.61 -5.59
C ASN A 152 -15.72 -7.34 -6.21
N GLU A 153 -15.81 -6.42 -7.16
CA GLU A 153 -16.99 -6.15 -8.00
C GLU A 153 -17.24 -7.28 -9.03
N ASP A 154 -16.18 -8.00 -9.43
CA ASP A 154 -16.26 -9.22 -10.26
C ASP A 154 -15.84 -10.42 -9.42
N GLY A 155 -16.82 -11.11 -8.85
CA GLY A 155 -16.60 -12.26 -7.98
C GLY A 155 -15.87 -13.43 -8.65
N ALA A 156 -16.04 -13.62 -9.97
CA ALA A 156 -15.36 -14.69 -10.71
C ALA A 156 -13.86 -14.38 -10.87
N SER A 157 -13.52 -13.16 -11.27
CA SER A 157 -12.14 -12.66 -11.37
C SER A 157 -11.46 -12.65 -10.00
N ALA A 158 -12.15 -12.16 -8.97
CA ALA A 158 -11.64 -12.14 -7.60
C ALA A 158 -11.30 -13.55 -7.10
N ALA A 159 -12.21 -14.50 -7.29
CA ALA A 159 -11.99 -15.90 -6.90
C ALA A 159 -10.82 -16.56 -7.67
N ALA A 160 -10.66 -16.22 -8.95
CA ALA A 160 -9.54 -16.73 -9.74
C ALA A 160 -8.19 -16.21 -9.22
N GLU A 161 -8.09 -14.92 -8.92
CA GLU A 161 -6.86 -14.33 -8.38
C GLU A 161 -6.55 -14.88 -6.98
N ILE A 162 -7.54 -15.03 -6.10
CA ILE A 162 -7.34 -15.65 -4.78
C ILE A 162 -6.79 -17.08 -4.93
N ARG A 163 -7.36 -17.89 -5.82
CA ARG A 163 -6.86 -19.26 -6.08
C ARG A 163 -5.44 -19.26 -6.62
N LYS A 164 -5.12 -18.32 -7.50
CA LYS A 164 -3.76 -18.15 -8.04
C LYS A 164 -2.74 -17.88 -6.95
N ARG A 165 -3.12 -17.13 -5.91
CA ARG A 165 -2.24 -16.78 -4.77
C ARG A 165 -2.33 -17.77 -3.60
N ALA A 166 -3.23 -18.74 -3.66
CA ALA A 166 -3.38 -19.70 -2.60
C ALA A 166 -2.08 -20.51 -2.39
N GLY A 167 -1.59 -20.52 -1.15
CA GLY A 167 -0.33 -21.17 -0.78
C GLY A 167 0.94 -20.36 -1.05
N ASP A 168 0.83 -19.15 -1.62
CA ASP A 168 1.97 -18.24 -1.75
C ASP A 168 2.27 -17.58 -0.40
N SER A 169 3.42 -17.92 0.18
CA SER A 169 3.86 -17.42 1.50
C SER A 169 4.13 -15.91 1.55
N ASN A 170 4.08 -15.23 0.41
CA ASN A 170 4.16 -13.76 0.36
C ASN A 170 2.88 -13.08 0.86
N PHE A 171 1.75 -13.79 0.89
CA PHE A 171 0.45 -13.24 1.27
C PHE A 171 -0.10 -13.89 2.54
N VAL A 172 -0.84 -13.11 3.34
CA VAL A 172 -1.47 -13.58 4.59
C VAL A 172 -2.95 -13.31 4.67
N GLN A 173 -3.49 -12.45 3.80
CA GLN A 173 -4.91 -12.10 3.78
C GLN A 173 -5.37 -11.63 2.42
N VAL A 174 -6.67 -11.39 2.27
CA VAL A 174 -7.30 -10.77 1.10
C VAL A 174 -7.80 -9.38 1.48
N LEU A 175 -7.52 -8.38 0.65
CA LEU A 175 -7.98 -7.00 0.84
C LEU A 175 -9.23 -6.75 0.01
N LEU A 176 -10.35 -6.48 0.69
CA LEU A 176 -11.64 -6.14 0.10
C LEU A 176 -12.04 -4.71 0.47
N LEU A 177 -12.75 -4.03 -0.42
CA LEU A 177 -13.42 -2.79 -0.07
C LEU A 177 -14.68 -3.09 0.74
N SER A 178 -14.95 -2.26 1.75
CA SER A 178 -16.12 -2.41 2.64
C SER A 178 -17.45 -1.93 2.04
N ARG A 179 -17.43 -1.44 0.79
CA ARG A 179 -18.63 -0.94 0.11
C ARG A 179 -19.07 -1.89 -0.98
N ASN A 180 -20.38 -2.01 -1.17
CA ASN A 180 -20.93 -2.55 -2.40
C ASN A 180 -20.80 -1.48 -3.49
N VAL A 181 -20.19 -1.83 -4.60
CA VAL A 181 -20.33 -1.10 -5.84
C VAL A 181 -21.40 -1.85 -6.61
N GLU A 182 -22.60 -1.30 -6.67
CA GLU A 182 -23.61 -1.86 -7.55
C GLU A 182 -23.14 -1.69 -9.00
N PRO A 183 -23.26 -2.74 -9.82
CA PRO A 183 -22.88 -2.70 -11.22
C PRO A 183 -23.72 -1.73 -12.05
#